data_130904c12370b57467bdc5dfc6396bc3
#
_entry.id   130904c12370b57467bdc5dfc6396bc3
#
_cell.length_a   1.000
_cell.length_b   1.000
_cell.length_c   1.000
_cell.angle_alpha   90.00
_cell.angle_beta   90.00
_cell.angle_gamma   90.00
#
_symmetry.space_group_name_H-M   'P 1'
#
loop_
_entity.id
_entity.type
_entity.pdbx_description
1 polymer ?
#
loop_
_entity_poly.entity_id
_entity_poly.type
_entity_poly.pdbx_seq_one_letter_code
_entity_poly.pdbx_strand_id
1 'polypeptide(L)' 'MNKIRKISIGRDYKNDAMHYQIGQEVFGGHKICDIIQEDTSYNIYIQKDDEVIAWKHFNENMAISIEYDLNY' A
#
# COMPACT_ATOMS: atom_id res chain seq x y z
N MET A 1 16.08 5.30 -6.55
CA MET A 1 15.27 4.89 -5.40
C MET A 1 14.05 4.13 -5.88
N ASN A 2 13.82 2.98 -5.29
CA ASN A 2 12.71 2.14 -5.72
C ASN A 2 11.42 2.57 -5.07
N LYS A 3 10.36 2.54 -5.84
CA LYS A 3 9.03 2.84 -5.31
C LYS A 3 8.34 1.54 -4.95
N ILE A 4 7.53 1.60 -3.93
CA ILE A 4 6.75 0.44 -3.53
C ILE A 4 5.59 0.28 -4.51
N ARG A 5 5.51 -0.89 -5.12
CA ARG A 5 4.45 -1.19 -6.07
C ARG A 5 3.31 -1.95 -5.41
N LYS A 6 3.63 -2.77 -4.44
CA LYS A 6 2.64 -3.61 -3.79
C LYS A 6 3.06 -3.87 -2.36
N ILE A 7 2.10 -3.89 -1.46
CA ILE A 7 2.33 -4.25 -0.08
C ILE A 7 1.32 -5.31 0.33
N SER A 8 1.80 -6.35 1.00
CA SER A 8 0.95 -7.43 1.49
C SER A 8 1.09 -7.49 3.00
N ILE A 9 -0.01 -7.47 3.71
CA ILE A 9 -0.01 -7.42 5.15
C ILE A 9 -0.78 -8.61 5.68
N GLY A 10 -0.09 -9.45 6.46
CA GLY A 10 -0.71 -10.64 7.05
C GLY A 10 -0.65 -10.59 8.54
N ARG A 11 -1.60 -11.20 9.17
CA ARG A 11 -1.59 -11.31 10.63
C ARG A 11 -0.91 -12.59 11.04
N ASP A 12 -1.04 -13.57 10.23
CA ASP A 12 -0.47 -14.88 10.44
C ASP A 12 0.07 -15.36 9.15
N TYR A 13 0.63 -16.52 9.17
CA TYR A 13 1.03 -17.17 7.95
C TYR A 13 -0.12 -17.89 7.31
N LYS A 14 -1.32 -17.56 7.68
CA LYS A 14 -2.46 -18.13 6.98
C LYS A 14 -2.85 -17.24 5.86
N ASN A 15 -3.95 -17.52 5.25
CA ASN A 15 -4.34 -16.86 4.02
C ASN A 15 -5.09 -15.56 4.24
N ASP A 16 -4.82 -14.92 5.35
CA ASP A 16 -5.53 -13.68 5.69
C ASP A 16 -4.79 -12.45 5.25
N ALA A 17 -3.78 -12.59 4.42
CA ALA A 17 -3.01 -11.45 3.97
C ALA A 17 -3.87 -10.54 3.11
N MET A 18 -3.75 -9.25 3.36
CA MET A 18 -4.41 -8.25 2.53
C MET A 18 -3.38 -7.67 1.59
N HIS A 19 -3.76 -7.54 0.33
CA HIS A 19 -2.85 -7.09 -0.71
C HIS A 19 -3.30 -5.76 -1.26
N TYR A 20 -2.37 -4.81 -1.32
CA TYR A 20 -2.64 -3.49 -1.88
C TYR A 20 -1.57 -3.17 -2.90
N GLN A 21 -1.98 -2.75 -4.08
CA GLN A 21 -1.01 -2.42 -5.10
C GLN A 21 -1.43 -1.16 -5.85
N ILE A 22 -0.43 -0.49 -6.41
CA ILE A 22 -0.64 0.76 -7.14
C ILE A 22 -1.59 0.50 -8.31
N GLY A 23 -2.58 1.36 -8.45
CA GLY A 23 -3.56 1.24 -9.51
C GLY A 23 -4.79 0.44 -9.15
N GLN A 24 -4.78 -0.20 -7.98
CA GLN A 24 -5.92 -1.00 -7.55
C GLN A 24 -7.07 -0.10 -7.15
N GLU A 25 -8.26 -0.43 -7.65
CA GLU A 25 -9.45 0.30 -7.26
C GLU A 25 -9.95 -0.22 -5.93
N VAL A 26 -10.27 0.68 -5.01
CA VAL A 26 -10.65 0.28 -3.65
C VAL A 26 -12.11 0.54 -3.37
N PHE A 27 -12.60 1.74 -3.60
CA PHE A 27 -14.02 2.01 -3.45
C PHE A 27 -14.34 3.34 -4.12
N GLY A 28 -15.59 3.45 -4.58
CA GLY A 28 -16.09 4.73 -5.08
C GLY A 28 -15.27 5.37 -6.18
N GLY A 29 -14.56 4.57 -6.96
CA GLY A 29 -13.72 5.11 -8.02
C GLY A 29 -12.35 5.56 -7.55
N HIS A 30 -12.03 5.39 -6.28
CA HIS A 30 -10.68 5.71 -5.77
C HIS A 30 -9.73 4.60 -6.12
N LYS A 31 -8.50 4.96 -6.49
CA LYS A 31 -7.44 4.01 -6.80
C LYS A 31 -6.24 4.29 -5.94
N ILE A 32 -5.51 3.24 -5.59
CA ILE A 32 -4.28 3.41 -4.83
C ILE A 32 -3.27 4.10 -5.72
N CYS A 33 -2.79 5.24 -5.28
CA CYS A 33 -1.87 6.05 -6.07
C CYS A 33 -0.46 6.07 -5.50
N ASP A 34 -0.29 5.76 -4.22
CA ASP A 34 1.03 5.77 -3.63
C ASP A 34 1.06 4.92 -2.38
N ILE A 35 2.23 4.31 -2.13
CA ILE A 35 2.48 3.55 -0.90
C ILE A 35 3.83 4.03 -0.41
N ILE A 36 3.85 4.67 0.75
CA ILE A 36 5.04 5.34 1.25
C ILE A 36 5.45 4.76 2.59
N GLN A 37 6.72 4.43 2.70
CA GLN A 37 7.30 4.00 3.96
C GLN A 37 7.84 5.22 4.69
N GLU A 38 7.44 5.40 5.94
CA GLU A 38 7.90 6.50 6.77
C GLU A 38 8.34 5.95 8.11
N ASP A 39 9.63 6.07 8.42
CA ASP A 39 10.17 5.59 9.68
C ASP A 39 9.74 4.15 9.93
N THR A 40 8.81 3.94 10.83
CA THR A 40 8.38 2.61 11.24
C THR A 40 6.98 2.29 10.78
N SER A 41 6.52 2.95 9.74
CA SER A 41 5.14 2.74 9.28
C SER A 41 5.04 2.84 7.78
N TYR A 42 3.90 2.40 7.27
CA TYR A 42 3.59 2.45 5.84
C TYR A 42 2.23 3.11 5.68
N ASN A 43 2.15 4.02 4.72
CA ASN A 43 0.92 4.75 4.44
C ASN A 43 0.48 4.50 3.02
N ILE A 44 -0.80 4.22 2.83
CA ILE A 44 -1.37 3.98 1.52
C ILE A 44 -2.27 5.16 1.19
N TYR A 45 -2.02 5.77 0.04
CA TYR A 45 -2.77 6.91 -0.45
C TYR A 45 -3.64 6.51 -1.61
N ILE A 46 -4.84 7.06 -1.67
CA ILE A 46 -5.77 6.81 -2.77
C ILE A 46 -6.13 8.13 -3.42
N GLN A 47 -6.52 8.04 -4.67
CA GLN A 47 -6.82 9.22 -5.46
C GLN A 47 -8.07 9.01 -6.27
N LYS A 48 -8.89 10.05 -6.31
CA LYS A 48 -10.01 10.12 -7.22
C LYS A 48 -10.03 11.53 -7.80
N ASP A 49 -9.98 11.63 -9.12
CA ASP A 49 -9.86 12.91 -9.80
C ASP A 49 -8.61 13.63 -9.31
N ASP A 50 -8.77 14.81 -8.73
CA ASP A 50 -7.63 15.58 -8.26
C ASP A 50 -7.38 15.44 -6.77
N GLU A 51 -8.16 14.62 -6.10
CA GLU A 51 -8.08 14.53 -4.64
C GLU A 51 -7.29 13.31 -4.22
N VAL A 52 -6.28 13.53 -3.38
CA VAL A 52 -5.47 12.45 -2.81
C VAL A 52 -5.66 12.45 -1.31
N ILE A 53 -5.99 11.29 -0.76
CA ILE A 53 -6.19 11.18 0.67
C ILE A 53 -5.40 10.00 1.22
N ALA A 54 -4.98 10.13 2.48
CA ALA A 54 -4.35 9.02 3.18
C ALA A 54 -5.45 8.07 3.62
N TRP A 55 -5.31 6.81 3.22
CA TRP A 55 -6.38 5.85 3.41
C TRP A 55 -6.08 4.84 4.50
N LYS A 56 -4.90 4.25 4.48
CA LYS A 56 -4.53 3.21 5.42
C LYS A 56 -3.14 3.45 5.97
N HIS A 57 -2.93 3.00 7.19
CA HIS A 57 -1.68 3.17 7.88
C HIS A 57 -1.35 1.86 8.61
N PHE A 58 -0.13 1.36 8.43
CA PHE A 58 0.29 0.12 9.03
C PHE A 58 1.62 0.30 9.73
N ASN A 59 1.76 -0.32 10.89
CA ASN A 59 3.01 -0.30 11.63
C ASN A 59 3.93 -1.41 11.15
N GLU A 60 5.21 -1.18 11.34
CA GLU A 60 6.23 -2.10 10.90
C GLU A 60 6.21 -3.42 11.68
N ASN A 61 5.56 -3.45 12.84
CA ASN A 61 5.51 -4.67 13.62
C ASN A 61 4.47 -5.67 13.10
N MET A 62 3.79 -5.35 12.04
CA MET A 62 2.91 -6.30 11.38
C MET A 62 3.72 -7.10 10.36
N ALA A 63 3.22 -8.28 10.02
CA ALA A 63 3.89 -9.10 9.01
C ALA A 63 3.66 -8.46 7.64
N ILE A 64 4.69 -7.84 7.10
CA ILE A 64 4.58 -7.06 5.87
C ILE A 64 5.56 -7.58 4.84
N SER A 65 5.06 -7.77 3.62
CA SER A 65 5.86 -8.14 2.48
C SER A 65 5.72 -7.05 1.42
N ILE A 66 6.83 -6.62 0.85
CA ILE A 66 6.84 -5.47 -0.05
C ILE A 66 7.45 -5.86 -1.38
N GLU A 67 6.77 -5.46 -2.46
CA GLU A 67 7.34 -5.55 -3.80
C GLU A 67 7.63 -4.15 -4.30
N TYR A 68 8.84 -3.97 -4.77
CA TYR A 68 9.26 -2.69 -5.30
C TYR A 68 9.15 -2.67 -6.80
N ASP A 69 8.90 -1.49 -7.32
CA ASP A 69 8.91 -1.28 -8.75
C ASP A 69 10.35 -1.09 -9.17
N LEU A 70 10.90 -2.08 -9.85
CA LEU A 70 12.28 -2.05 -10.29
C LEU A 70 12.44 -1.40 -11.65
N ASN A 71 11.36 -0.92 -12.16
CA ASN A 71 11.34 -0.35 -13.48
C ASN A 71 11.60 1.15 -13.38
N TYR A 72 12.58 1.62 -14.10
CA TYR A 72 12.89 3.05 -14.05
C TYR A 72 13.57 3.49 -15.30
#